data_6f734eb0c34d88def284a34854068e38
#
_entry.id   6f734eb0c34d88def284a34854068e38
#
_cell.length_a   1.000
_cell.length_b   1.000
_cell.length_c   1.000
_cell.angle_alpha   90.00
_cell.angle_beta   90.00
_cell.angle_gamma   90.00
#
_symmetry.space_group_name_H-M   'P 1'
#
loop_
_entity.id
_entity.type
_entity.pdbx_description
1 polymer ?
#
loop_
_entity_poly.entity_id
_entity_poly.type
_entity_poly.pdbx_seq_one_letter_code
_entity_poly.pdbx_strand_id
1 'polypeptide(L)'
;MKKKVLIIVPLLIAAIAFAFVYRYYNKEDKSTTLTVQEKKWVEENKNTTVDFEVVNNYPLYGMNGTGVIFDFLDDFEENVGLEFNKIPYLKESEPTTTGYRVRILNSEDKLKENDLLLFADNYIIVGKNYERINKTQEMRNITFGVFKEDADEISYYLKGGTNLSYKSYDTIEDLYKALDKDEVKMIVMLNIMYLDYTIDKDKYYINYYLT
;
A
#
# COMPACT_ATOMS: atom_id res chain seq x y z
N MET A 1 14.53 56.78 12.31
CA MET A 1 13.88 55.45 12.17
C MET A 1 14.36 54.60 11.01
N LYS A 2 14.78 55.14 9.86
CA LYS A 2 15.17 54.37 8.65
C LYS A 2 16.43 53.48 8.80
N LYS A 3 17.40 53.83 9.67
CA LYS A 3 18.62 53.02 9.84
C LYS A 3 18.42 51.72 10.64
N LYS A 4 17.45 51.63 11.55
CA LYS A 4 17.17 50.40 12.32
C LYS A 4 16.47 49.31 11.49
N VAL A 5 15.63 49.69 10.52
CA VAL A 5 14.95 48.77 9.62
C VAL A 5 15.95 48.10 8.66
N LEU A 6 16.99 48.82 8.24
CA LEU A 6 18.01 48.34 7.29
C LEU A 6 18.89 47.20 7.87
N ILE A 7 18.98 47.07 9.19
CA ILE A 7 19.76 46.01 9.87
C ILE A 7 18.86 44.81 10.23
N ILE A 8 17.60 45.03 10.51
CA ILE A 8 16.66 43.97 10.93
C ILE A 8 16.32 43.03 9.78
N VAL A 9 16.13 43.55 8.57
CA VAL A 9 15.79 42.76 7.41
C VAL A 9 16.83 41.70 7.03
N PRO A 10 18.13 42.04 6.91
CA PRO A 10 19.18 41.04 6.62
C PRO A 10 19.40 40.04 7.77
N LEU A 11 19.17 40.43 9.02
CA LEU A 11 19.21 39.50 10.16
C LEU A 11 18.06 38.51 10.13
N LEU A 12 16.88 38.94 9.71
CA LEU A 12 15.71 38.03 9.56
C LEU A 12 15.92 37.05 8.41
N ILE A 13 16.45 37.48 7.28
CA ILE A 13 16.80 36.63 6.15
C ILE A 13 17.88 35.62 6.55
N ALA A 14 18.89 36.04 7.29
CA ALA A 14 19.97 35.16 7.80
C ALA A 14 19.39 34.10 8.78
N ALA A 15 18.47 34.48 9.66
CA ALA A 15 17.81 33.56 10.58
C ALA A 15 16.92 32.51 9.85
N ILE A 16 16.18 32.94 8.81
CA ILE A 16 15.38 32.05 7.97
C ILE A 16 16.29 31.09 7.18
N ALA A 17 17.34 31.59 6.55
CA ALA A 17 18.32 30.78 5.83
C ALA A 17 19.00 29.77 6.77
N PHE A 18 19.40 30.21 7.99
CA PHE A 18 19.96 29.32 8.99
C PHE A 18 18.96 28.25 9.45
N ALA A 19 17.68 28.59 9.64
CA ALA A 19 16.66 27.63 9.99
C ALA A 19 16.40 26.59 8.85
N PHE A 20 16.48 27.02 7.57
CA PHE A 20 16.39 26.12 6.42
C PHE A 20 17.60 25.18 6.32
N VAL A 21 18.82 25.74 6.48
CA VAL A 21 20.07 24.97 6.49
C VAL A 21 20.08 24.00 7.69
N TYR A 22 19.69 24.47 8.86
CA TYR A 22 19.57 23.62 10.07
C TYR A 22 18.57 22.49 9.89
N ARG A 23 17.41 22.76 9.28
CA ARG A 23 16.41 21.75 8.94
C ARG A 23 16.87 20.78 7.86
N TYR A 24 17.66 21.26 6.90
CA TYR A 24 18.24 20.44 5.84
C TYR A 24 19.32 19.50 6.37
N TYR A 25 20.20 20.00 7.26
CA TYR A 25 21.27 19.19 7.87
C TYR A 25 20.78 18.32 9.05
N ASN A 26 19.71 18.72 9.74
CA ASN A 26 19.08 17.94 10.81
C ASN A 26 17.78 17.25 10.34
N LYS A 27 17.60 17.02 9.04
CA LYS A 27 16.80 15.88 8.63
C LYS A 27 17.46 14.69 9.31
N GLU A 28 16.84 14.21 10.39
CA GLU A 28 17.21 12.93 10.98
C GLU A 28 17.34 11.96 9.82
N ASP A 29 18.54 11.51 9.62
CA ASP A 29 18.84 10.41 8.75
C ASP A 29 18.05 9.24 9.36
N LYS A 30 16.83 9.01 8.87
CA LYS A 30 16.05 7.82 9.19
C LYS A 30 16.70 6.62 8.50
N SER A 31 18.02 6.61 8.40
CA SER A 31 18.77 5.45 8.03
C SER A 31 18.39 4.40 9.06
N THR A 32 17.72 3.39 8.63
CA THR A 32 17.51 2.16 9.37
C THR A 32 18.86 1.80 9.96
N THR A 33 18.96 1.87 11.29
CA THR A 33 20.24 1.58 11.96
C THR A 33 20.47 0.09 11.86
N LEU A 34 21.12 -0.31 10.76
CA LEU A 34 21.53 -1.69 10.56
C LEU A 34 22.38 -2.17 11.75
N THR A 35 22.12 -3.34 12.22
CA THR A 35 22.96 -4.01 13.21
C THR A 35 24.37 -4.27 12.65
N VAL A 36 25.32 -4.55 13.53
CA VAL A 36 26.70 -4.87 13.11
C VAL A 36 26.74 -6.05 12.13
N GLN A 37 25.89 -7.05 12.34
CA GLN A 37 25.82 -8.23 11.47
C GLN A 37 25.22 -7.90 10.10
N GLU A 38 24.17 -7.08 10.05
CA GLU A 38 23.57 -6.61 8.81
C GLU A 38 24.54 -5.75 8.00
N LYS A 39 25.25 -4.81 8.65
CA LYS A 39 26.30 -4.01 7.98
C LYS A 39 27.40 -4.89 7.38
N LYS A 40 27.83 -5.93 8.11
CA LYS A 40 28.83 -6.85 7.62
C LYS A 40 28.31 -7.62 6.41
N TRP A 41 27.07 -8.10 6.46
CA TRP A 41 26.44 -8.81 5.35
C TRP A 41 26.29 -7.92 4.10
N VAL A 42 25.87 -6.66 4.28
CA VAL A 42 25.78 -5.68 3.20
C VAL A 42 27.14 -5.44 2.55
N GLU A 43 28.20 -5.23 3.34
CA GLU A 43 29.57 -5.04 2.80
C GLU A 43 30.08 -6.28 2.05
N GLU A 44 29.78 -7.49 2.53
CA GLU A 44 30.15 -8.75 1.87
C GLU A 44 29.40 -8.96 0.54
N ASN A 45 28.20 -8.38 0.39
CA ASN A 45 27.34 -8.53 -0.78
C ASN A 45 27.26 -7.28 -1.68
N LYS A 46 28.01 -6.24 -1.39
CA LYS A 46 27.98 -4.93 -2.06
C LYS A 46 28.18 -4.97 -3.59
N ASN A 47 28.85 -6.01 -4.11
CA ASN A 47 29.11 -6.20 -5.53
C ASN A 47 28.28 -7.35 -6.10
N THR A 48 27.27 -7.82 -5.38
CA THR A 48 26.42 -8.94 -5.78
C THR A 48 25.03 -8.43 -6.03
N THR A 49 24.48 -8.68 -7.20
CA THR A 49 23.08 -8.42 -7.48
C THR A 49 22.21 -9.46 -6.80
N VAL A 50 21.22 -9.05 -6.03
CA VAL A 50 20.29 -9.91 -5.33
C VAL A 50 18.99 -10.01 -6.12
N ASP A 51 18.58 -11.25 -6.46
CA ASP A 51 17.33 -11.47 -7.19
C ASP A 51 16.13 -11.37 -6.26
N PHE A 52 15.14 -10.57 -6.66
CA PHE A 52 13.81 -10.48 -6.07
C PHE A 52 12.75 -10.80 -7.12
N GLU A 53 12.09 -11.93 -6.98
CA GLU A 53 10.87 -12.21 -7.73
C GLU A 53 9.71 -11.47 -7.09
N VAL A 54 9.04 -10.61 -7.86
CA VAL A 54 7.90 -9.80 -7.38
C VAL A 54 6.64 -10.23 -8.12
N VAL A 55 5.63 -10.63 -7.36
CA VAL A 55 4.36 -11.06 -7.94
C VAL A 55 3.69 -9.92 -8.70
N ASN A 56 3.27 -10.21 -9.92
CA ASN A 56 2.54 -9.26 -10.75
C ASN A 56 1.07 -9.23 -10.34
N ASN A 57 0.68 -8.23 -9.58
CA ASN A 57 -0.69 -8.01 -9.09
C ASN A 57 -0.96 -6.52 -8.91
N TYR A 58 -1.51 -5.90 -9.95
CA TYR A 58 -1.90 -4.49 -9.91
C TYR A 58 -3.07 -4.27 -8.91
N PRO A 59 -3.13 -3.17 -8.17
CA PRO A 59 -2.21 -2.01 -8.19
C PRO A 59 -1.03 -2.13 -7.22
N LEU A 60 -1.01 -3.15 -6.37
CA LEU A 60 0.01 -3.31 -5.32
C LEU A 60 1.40 -3.55 -5.89
N TYR A 61 1.46 -4.39 -6.91
CA TYR A 61 2.70 -4.89 -7.50
C TYR A 61 2.57 -4.70 -9.01
N GLY A 62 2.91 -3.52 -9.48
CA GLY A 62 2.61 -3.09 -10.83
C GLY A 62 3.16 -3.99 -11.92
N MET A 63 2.40 -4.05 -13.00
CA MET A 63 2.89 -4.56 -14.27
C MET A 63 4.11 -3.72 -14.71
N ASN A 64 5.11 -4.37 -15.31
CA ASN A 64 6.29 -3.71 -15.89
C ASN A 64 7.23 -3.03 -14.88
N GLY A 65 7.32 -3.54 -13.65
CA GLY A 65 8.28 -3.03 -12.67
C GLY A 65 7.88 -1.71 -12.04
N THR A 66 6.59 -1.45 -11.89
CA THR A 66 6.04 -0.30 -11.17
C THR A 66 5.15 -0.75 -10.02
N GLY A 67 4.92 0.10 -9.04
CA GLY A 67 4.03 -0.17 -7.91
C GLY A 67 4.74 -0.19 -6.56
N VAL A 68 3.97 -0.22 -5.48
CA VAL A 68 4.43 0.00 -4.11
C VAL A 68 5.61 -0.88 -3.69
N ILE A 69 5.66 -2.14 -4.13
CA ILE A 69 6.78 -3.02 -3.77
C ILE A 69 8.03 -2.69 -4.57
N PHE A 70 7.90 -2.28 -5.83
CA PHE A 70 9.06 -1.84 -6.60
C PHE A 70 9.64 -0.56 -6.01
N ASP A 71 8.79 0.41 -5.67
CA ASP A 71 9.20 1.66 -5.00
C ASP A 71 9.88 1.36 -3.65
N PHE A 72 9.32 0.43 -2.87
CA PHE A 72 9.93 -0.01 -1.62
C PHE A 72 11.30 -0.66 -1.83
N LEU A 73 11.44 -1.52 -2.84
CA LEU A 73 12.72 -2.16 -3.14
C LEU A 73 13.75 -1.15 -3.67
N ASP A 74 13.31 -0.14 -4.45
CA ASP A 74 14.16 0.96 -4.92
C ASP A 74 14.68 1.80 -3.75
N ASP A 75 13.80 2.19 -2.84
CA ASP A 75 14.18 2.91 -1.60
C ASP A 75 15.12 2.06 -0.74
N PHE A 76 14.89 0.76 -0.67
CA PHE A 76 15.73 -0.16 0.10
C PHE A 76 17.12 -0.30 -0.52
N GLU A 77 17.22 -0.45 -1.85
CA GLU A 77 18.49 -0.41 -2.60
C GLU A 77 19.31 0.84 -2.27
N GLU A 78 18.66 2.01 -2.39
CA GLU A 78 19.31 3.30 -2.14
C GLU A 78 19.83 3.39 -0.70
N ASN A 79 19.04 2.94 0.27
CA ASN A 79 19.39 3.04 1.70
C ASN A 79 20.46 2.05 2.15
N VAL A 80 20.52 0.85 1.56
CA VAL A 80 21.49 -0.18 1.97
C VAL A 80 22.71 -0.27 1.06
N GLY A 81 22.64 0.30 -0.16
CA GLY A 81 23.73 0.27 -1.13
C GLY A 81 23.96 -1.10 -1.76
N LEU A 82 22.91 -1.88 -1.90
CA LEU A 82 22.88 -3.16 -2.63
C LEU A 82 22.23 -2.94 -4.00
N GLU A 83 22.42 -3.86 -4.93
CA GLU A 83 21.76 -3.87 -6.23
C GLU A 83 20.75 -5.03 -6.29
N PHE A 84 19.50 -4.74 -6.65
CA PHE A 84 18.44 -5.74 -6.75
C PHE A 84 18.02 -5.95 -8.20
N ASN A 85 17.96 -7.22 -8.60
CA ASN A 85 17.34 -7.62 -9.85
C ASN A 85 15.87 -7.96 -9.58
N LYS A 86 14.96 -7.07 -9.97
CA LYS A 86 13.52 -7.17 -9.70
C LYS A 86 12.84 -7.88 -10.86
N ILE A 87 12.42 -9.11 -10.65
CA ILE A 87 11.87 -10.02 -11.67
C ILE A 87 10.37 -10.18 -11.46
N PRO A 88 9.51 -9.55 -12.30
CA PRO A 88 8.06 -9.75 -12.23
C PRO A 88 7.67 -11.19 -12.55
N TYR A 89 6.77 -11.80 -11.79
CA TYR A 89 6.25 -13.13 -12.07
C TYR A 89 4.72 -13.19 -11.94
N LEU A 90 4.11 -14.16 -12.60
CA LEU A 90 2.68 -14.44 -12.46
C LEU A 90 2.43 -15.31 -11.22
N LYS A 91 1.30 -15.09 -10.53
CA LYS A 91 0.97 -15.72 -9.23
C LYS A 91 1.14 -17.25 -9.22
N GLU A 92 0.80 -17.90 -10.32
CA GLU A 92 0.89 -19.35 -10.46
C GLU A 92 2.24 -19.85 -10.96
N SER A 93 3.20 -18.96 -11.19
CA SER A 93 4.51 -19.35 -11.72
C SER A 93 5.40 -19.97 -10.66
N GLU A 94 6.14 -21.02 -11.04
CA GLU A 94 7.19 -21.59 -10.20
C GLU A 94 8.37 -20.60 -10.05
N PRO A 95 9.11 -20.66 -8.92
CA PRO A 95 10.31 -19.84 -8.74
C PRO A 95 11.34 -20.09 -9.82
N THR A 96 11.92 -19.02 -10.36
CA THR A 96 12.94 -19.07 -11.42
C THR A 96 14.34 -18.80 -10.90
N THR A 97 14.45 -18.22 -9.70
CA THR A 97 15.73 -17.89 -9.06
C THR A 97 15.87 -18.53 -7.68
N THR A 98 17.08 -18.50 -7.15
CA THR A 98 17.38 -18.91 -5.76
C THR A 98 17.34 -17.72 -4.79
N GLY A 99 16.99 -16.55 -5.29
CA GLY A 99 16.89 -15.31 -4.50
C GLY A 99 15.64 -15.23 -3.63
N TYR A 100 15.20 -14.03 -3.38
CA TYR A 100 14.01 -13.78 -2.57
C TYR A 100 12.77 -13.72 -3.46
N ARG A 101 11.62 -14.06 -2.87
CA ARG A 101 10.34 -14.01 -3.58
C ARG A 101 9.31 -13.26 -2.75
N VAL A 102 8.80 -12.16 -3.30
CA VAL A 102 7.66 -11.43 -2.74
C VAL A 102 6.38 -12.09 -3.24
N ARG A 103 5.56 -12.58 -2.34
CA ARG A 103 4.29 -13.27 -2.63
C ARG A 103 3.14 -12.68 -1.84
N ILE A 104 1.93 -12.86 -2.32
CA ILE A 104 0.71 -12.52 -1.60
C ILE A 104 0.33 -13.74 -0.76
N LEU A 105 -0.04 -13.50 0.49
CA LEU A 105 -0.68 -14.48 1.36
C LEU A 105 -2.16 -14.16 1.45
N ASN A 106 -2.97 -15.17 1.32
CA ASN A 106 -4.40 -15.10 1.62
C ASN A 106 -4.61 -15.38 3.12
N SER A 107 -5.83 -15.12 3.62
CA SER A 107 -6.20 -15.33 5.03
C SER A 107 -5.98 -16.76 5.56
N GLU A 108 -6.01 -17.76 4.68
CA GLU A 108 -5.79 -19.17 5.03
C GLU A 108 -4.30 -19.57 5.03
N ASP A 109 -3.45 -18.76 4.41
CA ASP A 109 -2.02 -19.01 4.32
C ASP A 109 -1.32 -18.76 5.68
N LYS A 110 -0.30 -19.54 5.94
CA LYS A 110 0.55 -19.37 7.12
C LYS A 110 1.93 -18.88 6.72
N LEU A 111 2.47 -17.96 7.51
CA LEU A 111 3.88 -17.62 7.43
C LEU A 111 4.75 -18.84 7.72
N LYS A 112 5.73 -19.09 6.88
CA LYS A 112 6.76 -20.11 7.12
C LYS A 112 7.88 -19.50 7.99
N GLU A 113 8.74 -20.36 8.52
CA GLU A 113 9.83 -19.96 9.44
C GLU A 113 10.75 -18.87 8.87
N ASN A 114 10.95 -18.85 7.56
CA ASN A 114 11.83 -17.89 6.88
C ASN A 114 11.05 -16.78 6.12
N ASP A 115 9.75 -16.71 6.30
CA ASP A 115 8.96 -15.63 5.68
C ASP A 115 9.05 -14.36 6.54
N LEU A 116 9.20 -13.22 5.86
CA LEU A 116 9.09 -11.90 6.45
C LEU A 116 7.82 -11.22 5.94
N LEU A 117 6.94 -10.81 6.86
CA LEU A 117 5.78 -10.01 6.50
C LEU A 117 6.23 -8.57 6.25
N LEU A 118 6.20 -8.14 4.99
CA LEU A 118 6.56 -6.78 4.60
C LEU A 118 5.39 -5.81 4.77
N PHE A 119 4.19 -6.28 4.47
CA PHE A 119 3.02 -5.42 4.39
C PHE A 119 1.75 -6.27 4.64
N ALA A 120 0.78 -5.66 5.29
CA ALA A 120 -0.56 -6.23 5.46
C ALA A 120 -1.60 -5.16 5.10
N ASP A 121 -2.62 -5.55 4.36
CA ASP A 121 -3.74 -4.68 4.05
C ASP A 121 -5.06 -5.30 4.52
N ASN A 122 -6.07 -4.47 4.68
CA ASN A 122 -7.40 -4.89 5.12
C ASN A 122 -8.42 -4.60 4.03
N TYR A 123 -9.44 -5.45 3.93
CA TYR A 123 -10.62 -5.13 3.17
C TYR A 123 -11.43 -4.04 3.88
N ILE A 124 -11.95 -3.12 3.10
CA ILE A 124 -12.81 -2.04 3.57
C ILE A 124 -14.15 -2.08 2.85
N ILE A 125 -15.18 -1.59 3.51
CA ILE A 125 -16.50 -1.39 2.93
C ILE A 125 -16.66 0.09 2.62
N VAL A 126 -16.89 0.40 1.35
CA VAL A 126 -17.04 1.75 0.83
C VAL A 126 -18.46 1.98 0.34
N GLY A 127 -19.05 3.08 0.71
CA GLY A 127 -20.34 3.54 0.21
C GLY A 127 -20.29 4.97 -0.27
N LYS A 128 -21.42 5.50 -0.78
CA LYS A 128 -21.56 6.92 -1.05
C LYS A 128 -21.53 7.70 0.27
N ASN A 129 -21.11 8.95 0.23
CA ASN A 129 -20.88 9.77 1.42
C ASN A 129 -22.10 9.92 2.37
N TYR A 130 -23.29 9.78 1.84
CA TYR A 130 -24.54 9.84 2.61
C TYR A 130 -25.06 8.46 3.07
N GLU A 131 -24.49 7.35 2.59
CA GLU A 131 -24.89 5.98 2.93
C GLU A 131 -23.95 5.43 3.99
N ARG A 132 -24.47 5.17 5.18
CA ARG A 132 -23.69 4.67 6.31
C ARG A 132 -24.29 3.42 6.88
N ILE A 133 -23.43 2.48 7.23
CA ILE A 133 -23.77 1.30 8.03
C ILE A 133 -23.44 1.64 9.49
N ASN A 134 -24.46 1.70 10.33
CA ASN A 134 -24.29 1.98 11.75
C ASN A 134 -24.26 0.70 12.61
N LYS A 135 -24.80 -0.39 12.07
CA LYS A 135 -24.87 -1.69 12.76
C LYS A 135 -24.63 -2.82 11.78
N THR A 136 -23.94 -3.84 12.22
CA THR A 136 -23.64 -5.04 11.41
C THR A 136 -24.89 -5.73 10.86
N GLN A 137 -26.03 -5.64 11.58
CA GLN A 137 -27.30 -6.21 11.11
C GLN A 137 -27.83 -5.55 9.83
N GLU A 138 -27.48 -4.27 9.58
CA GLU A 138 -27.90 -3.56 8.37
C GLU A 138 -27.23 -4.12 7.12
N MET A 139 -26.07 -4.76 7.26
CA MET A 139 -25.34 -5.41 6.16
C MET A 139 -26.13 -6.56 5.52
N ARG A 140 -27.03 -7.22 6.26
CA ARG A 140 -27.81 -8.38 5.77
C ARG A 140 -28.74 -8.07 4.60
N ASN A 141 -29.14 -6.81 4.47
CA ASN A 141 -30.06 -6.37 3.42
C ASN A 141 -29.36 -5.61 2.30
N ILE A 142 -28.04 -5.64 2.28
CA ILE A 142 -27.22 -4.92 1.32
C ILE A 142 -26.65 -5.92 0.30
N THR A 143 -26.71 -5.55 -0.98
CA THR A 143 -25.94 -6.23 -2.01
C THR A 143 -24.63 -5.49 -2.18
N PHE A 144 -23.53 -6.16 -1.93
CA PHE A 144 -22.19 -5.64 -2.08
C PHE A 144 -21.69 -5.82 -3.51
N GLY A 145 -20.92 -4.87 -3.99
CA GLY A 145 -20.04 -5.07 -5.14
C GLY A 145 -18.67 -5.55 -4.67
N VAL A 146 -18.06 -6.51 -5.34
CA VAL A 146 -16.72 -7.00 -5.04
C VAL A 146 -15.90 -7.12 -6.32
N PHE A 147 -14.60 -6.91 -6.21
CA PHE A 147 -13.70 -7.21 -7.32
C PHE A 147 -13.64 -8.74 -7.50
N LYS A 148 -13.67 -9.20 -8.74
CA LYS A 148 -13.83 -10.64 -9.03
C LYS A 148 -12.69 -11.48 -8.51
N GLU A 149 -11.47 -10.97 -8.60
CA GLU A 149 -10.28 -11.68 -8.11
C GLU A 149 -10.27 -11.85 -6.59
N ASP A 150 -10.94 -10.95 -5.86
CA ASP A 150 -11.04 -10.97 -4.40
C ASP A 150 -12.32 -11.66 -3.90
N ALA A 151 -13.22 -12.06 -4.81
CA ALA A 151 -14.57 -12.52 -4.43
C ALA A 151 -14.57 -13.73 -3.50
N ASP A 152 -13.66 -14.68 -3.70
CA ASP A 152 -13.57 -15.89 -2.88
C ASP A 152 -13.07 -15.54 -1.47
N GLU A 153 -12.06 -14.71 -1.36
CA GLU A 153 -11.51 -14.29 -0.07
C GLU A 153 -12.48 -13.39 0.69
N ILE A 154 -13.09 -12.42 0.02
CA ILE A 154 -14.13 -11.57 0.63
C ILE A 154 -15.30 -12.42 1.11
N SER A 155 -15.69 -13.43 0.33
CA SER A 155 -16.75 -14.38 0.71
C SER A 155 -16.41 -15.12 2.01
N TYR A 156 -15.15 -15.45 2.26
CA TYR A 156 -14.70 -16.06 3.51
C TYR A 156 -14.94 -15.13 4.71
N TYR A 157 -14.53 -13.88 4.62
CA TYR A 157 -14.76 -12.88 5.68
C TYR A 157 -16.25 -12.57 5.89
N LEU A 158 -17.02 -12.50 4.80
CA LEU A 158 -18.45 -12.20 4.86
C LEU A 158 -19.31 -13.39 5.31
N LYS A 159 -18.84 -14.63 5.12
CA LYS A 159 -19.56 -15.86 5.54
C LYS A 159 -19.56 -16.10 7.05
N GLY A 160 -18.76 -15.41 7.82
CA GLY A 160 -18.63 -15.57 9.28
C GLY A 160 -19.87 -15.27 10.11
N GLY A 161 -21.08 -15.43 9.55
CA GLY A 161 -22.38 -15.35 10.25
C GLY A 161 -23.49 -14.60 9.53
N THR A 162 -23.30 -14.18 8.29
CA THR A 162 -24.31 -13.43 7.56
C THR A 162 -24.41 -13.92 6.11
N ASN A 163 -25.62 -14.30 5.65
CA ASN A 163 -25.87 -14.50 4.23
C ASN A 163 -25.83 -13.15 3.51
N LEU A 164 -24.62 -12.65 3.25
CA LEU A 164 -24.45 -11.41 2.51
C LEU A 164 -24.52 -11.74 1.00
N SER A 165 -25.31 -10.97 0.27
CA SER A 165 -25.34 -11.06 -1.18
C SER A 165 -24.32 -10.11 -1.79
N TYR A 166 -23.62 -10.58 -2.82
CA TYR A 166 -22.69 -9.76 -3.57
C TYR A 166 -22.77 -10.01 -5.08
N LYS A 167 -22.29 -9.03 -5.84
CA LYS A 167 -22.06 -9.12 -7.28
C LYS A 167 -20.60 -8.87 -7.54
N SER A 168 -19.94 -9.67 -8.37
CA SER A 168 -18.55 -9.50 -8.76
C SER A 168 -18.41 -8.70 -10.05
N TYR A 169 -17.33 -7.91 -10.15
CA TYR A 169 -17.01 -7.06 -11.27
C TYR A 169 -15.57 -7.31 -11.71
N ASP A 170 -15.32 -7.26 -13.02
CA ASP A 170 -14.02 -7.60 -13.60
C ASP A 170 -13.00 -6.45 -13.47
N THR A 171 -13.47 -5.21 -13.27
CA THR A 171 -12.61 -4.02 -13.12
C THR A 171 -13.05 -3.16 -11.95
N ILE A 172 -12.08 -2.41 -11.38
CA ILE A 172 -12.36 -1.45 -10.31
C ILE A 172 -13.27 -0.32 -10.82
N GLU A 173 -13.11 0.10 -12.07
CA GLU A 173 -13.96 1.09 -12.71
C GLU A 173 -15.41 0.66 -12.77
N ASP A 174 -15.68 -0.60 -13.11
CA ASP A 174 -17.04 -1.11 -13.19
C ASP A 174 -17.65 -1.27 -11.79
N LEU A 175 -16.83 -1.61 -10.81
CA LEU A 175 -17.23 -1.66 -9.40
C LEU A 175 -17.72 -0.28 -8.91
N TYR A 176 -16.96 0.79 -9.17
CA TYR A 176 -17.35 2.15 -8.82
C TYR A 176 -18.56 2.65 -9.63
N LYS A 177 -18.64 2.31 -10.94
CA LYS A 177 -19.81 2.62 -11.75
C LYS A 177 -21.08 1.97 -11.23
N ALA A 178 -20.99 0.73 -10.75
CA ALA A 178 -22.13 0.04 -10.15
C ALA A 178 -22.60 0.70 -8.84
N LEU A 179 -21.64 1.16 -8.00
CA LEU A 179 -21.94 1.95 -6.82
C LEU A 179 -22.61 3.27 -7.20
N ASP A 180 -22.10 3.98 -8.18
CA ASP A 180 -22.62 5.27 -8.64
C ASP A 180 -24.06 5.17 -9.18
N LYS A 181 -24.37 4.07 -9.89
CA LYS A 181 -25.70 3.80 -10.46
C LYS A 181 -26.67 3.15 -9.49
N ASP A 182 -26.29 2.96 -8.23
CA ASP A 182 -27.09 2.23 -7.23
C ASP A 182 -27.41 0.77 -7.60
N GLU A 183 -26.60 0.16 -8.48
CA GLU A 183 -26.71 -1.28 -8.79
C GLU A 183 -26.26 -2.14 -7.59
N VAL A 184 -25.34 -1.60 -6.80
CA VAL A 184 -24.94 -2.08 -5.48
C VAL A 184 -24.95 -0.92 -4.50
N LYS A 185 -25.18 -1.21 -3.23
CA LYS A 185 -25.25 -0.17 -2.19
C LYS A 185 -23.88 0.15 -1.59
N MET A 186 -23.04 -0.85 -1.51
CA MET A 186 -21.67 -0.76 -0.96
C MET A 186 -20.74 -1.59 -1.83
N ILE A 187 -19.47 -1.27 -1.81
CA ILE A 187 -18.42 -2.07 -2.44
C ILE A 187 -17.41 -2.51 -1.39
N VAL A 188 -16.78 -3.65 -1.62
CA VAL A 188 -15.71 -4.18 -0.77
C VAL A 188 -14.45 -4.28 -1.61
N MET A 189 -13.36 -3.75 -1.10
CA MET A 189 -12.06 -3.75 -1.77
C MET A 189 -10.93 -3.64 -0.76
N LEU A 190 -9.71 -3.91 -1.16
CA LEU A 190 -8.52 -3.61 -0.38
C LEU A 190 -8.39 -2.10 -0.14
N ASN A 191 -7.92 -1.72 1.04
CA ASN A 191 -7.77 -0.31 1.41
C ASN A 191 -6.80 0.42 0.48
N ILE A 192 -5.74 -0.24 0.03
CA ILE A 192 -4.78 0.35 -0.91
C ILE A 192 -5.42 0.64 -2.28
N MET A 193 -6.34 -0.21 -2.75
CA MET A 193 -7.08 0.04 -3.98
C MET A 193 -7.98 1.26 -3.86
N TYR A 194 -8.57 1.49 -2.68
CA TYR A 194 -9.32 2.70 -2.40
C TYR A 194 -8.43 3.94 -2.45
N LEU A 195 -7.23 3.87 -1.88
CA LEU A 195 -6.28 4.98 -1.85
C LEU A 195 -5.77 5.34 -3.25
N ASP A 196 -5.53 4.32 -4.08
CA ASP A 196 -5.04 4.48 -5.44
C ASP A 196 -6.13 5.04 -6.38
N TYR A 197 -7.31 4.43 -6.36
CA TYR A 197 -8.37 4.73 -7.33
C TYR A 197 -9.27 5.90 -6.95
N THR A 198 -9.43 6.21 -5.64
CA THR A 198 -10.40 7.21 -5.21
C THR A 198 -9.91 8.63 -5.43
N ILE A 199 -10.26 9.19 -6.60
CA ILE A 199 -9.93 10.57 -6.99
C ILE A 199 -10.80 11.58 -6.23
N ASP A 200 -12.08 11.24 -5.97
CA ASP A 200 -13.06 12.09 -5.29
C ASP A 200 -13.41 11.52 -3.91
N LYS A 201 -12.54 11.82 -2.93
CA LYS A 201 -12.71 11.35 -1.54
C LYS A 201 -13.96 11.93 -0.85
N ASP A 202 -14.51 13.03 -1.34
CA ASP A 202 -15.70 13.63 -0.78
C ASP A 202 -16.99 12.91 -1.21
N LYS A 203 -16.93 12.13 -2.29
CA LYS A 203 -18.06 11.39 -2.83
C LYS A 203 -18.27 10.04 -2.13
N TYR A 204 -17.19 9.41 -1.70
CA TYR A 204 -17.20 8.08 -1.12
C TYR A 204 -16.77 8.10 0.34
N TYR A 205 -17.24 7.12 1.08
CA TYR A 205 -17.01 7.01 2.51
C TYR A 205 -16.68 5.58 2.91
N ILE A 206 -15.59 5.42 3.68
CA ILE A 206 -15.24 4.13 4.28
C ILE A 206 -16.15 3.90 5.48
N ASN A 207 -16.94 2.83 5.43
CA ASN A 207 -17.86 2.46 6.49
C ASN A 207 -17.24 1.53 7.52
N TYR A 208 -16.48 0.54 7.04
CA TYR A 208 -15.97 -0.55 7.88
C TYR A 208 -14.64 -1.06 7.35
N TYR A 209 -13.78 -1.48 8.28
CA TYR A 209 -12.63 -2.33 8.01
C TYR A 209 -13.01 -3.77 8.35
N LEU A 210 -12.78 -4.69 7.42
CA LEU A 210 -12.91 -6.13 7.67
C LEU A 210 -11.54 -6.63 8.14
N THR A 211 -11.45 -7.08 9.37
CA THR A 211 -10.23 -7.62 10.00
C THR A 211 -10.39 -9.08 10.34
#